data_81e737fa87e1f02b120b8e183dd7f0f9
#
_entry.id   81e737fa87e1f02b120b8e183dd7f0f9
#
_cell.length_a   1.000
_cell.length_b   1.000
_cell.length_c   1.000
_cell.angle_alpha   90.00
_cell.angle_beta   90.00
_cell.angle_gamma   90.00
#
_symmetry.space_group_name_H-M   'P 1'
#
loop_
_entity.id
_entity.type
_entity.pdbx_description
1 polymer ?
#
loop_
_entity_poly.entity_id
_entity_poly.type
_entity_poly.pdbx_seq_one_letter_code
_entity_poly.pdbx_strand_id
1 'polypeptide(L)'
;MITLRPTAGYSHEPVVSLQWAKKLTKGRITMAKRRPQGDGMVRKRSDGRWEARIVIGHKNDGTPMHKSVFGKTQKETLDKLHRAIETYRDVDLCEDSRMTLGEWLDKWLDEYMIFTLRESTMQSYRMIVDHYIKPHLGKKPLTSLTTADIQKLYNKLKKEGRVREDPIKGKTLADSMVRGIHMMLHEALDAAVKERLIVRNPTNGTTVPKPNYPDKQVLDDGQLEKFLGMIEAYPDWRDFFYTECMTGLRRGEICGLKWSDIDFENRRLRVERSLSAVTNGKIQIGETKTGAGKRTIVLPPTLAALLAKRKENALNEWVFYNPCNPNLPMNPAAAYQKLHTILKNAELPRIRFHDLRHTFATHATKGGVDPKTLSGILGHTNASFTLDTYTHVTGDMQKNAAAIVGGMVKKLKLEDE
;
A
#
# COMPACT_ATOMS: atom_id res chain seq x y z
N MET A 1 -22.08 28.60 49.52
CA MET A 1 -22.25 27.80 50.75
C MET A 1 -23.13 26.61 50.43
N ILE A 2 -22.55 25.46 50.24
CA ILE A 2 -23.13 24.15 50.53
C ILE A 2 -21.97 23.17 50.55
N THR A 3 -21.66 22.70 51.71
CA THR A 3 -20.63 21.75 52.11
C THR A 3 -21.10 20.34 51.73
N LEU A 4 -20.26 19.60 51.03
CA LEU A 4 -20.40 18.13 50.91
C LEU A 4 -19.21 17.44 51.58
N ARG A 5 -19.57 16.61 52.55
CA ARG A 5 -18.66 15.74 53.31
C ARG A 5 -18.22 14.53 52.46
N PRO A 6 -17.03 13.97 52.72
CA PRO A 6 -16.55 12.78 52.03
C PRO A 6 -17.11 11.50 52.72
N THR A 7 -17.53 10.53 51.92
CA THR A 7 -17.85 9.18 52.37
C THR A 7 -16.65 8.27 52.16
N ALA A 8 -16.41 7.47 53.19
CA ALA A 8 -15.31 6.57 53.44
C ALA A 8 -15.16 5.46 52.37
N GLY A 9 -13.90 5.10 52.14
CA GLY A 9 -13.50 4.00 51.29
C GLY A 9 -13.74 2.62 51.91
N TYR A 10 -13.95 1.66 51.05
CA TYR A 10 -13.72 0.24 51.34
C TYR A 10 -12.69 -0.28 50.34
N SER A 11 -11.46 -0.49 50.84
CA SER A 11 -10.44 -1.30 50.23
C SER A 11 -10.74 -2.77 50.49
N HIS A 12 -11.00 -3.56 49.48
CA HIS A 12 -10.89 -5.02 49.57
C HIS A 12 -9.78 -5.50 48.62
N GLU A 13 -8.59 -5.65 49.16
CA GLU A 13 -7.59 -6.56 48.62
C GLU A 13 -8.00 -8.00 48.96
N PRO A 14 -7.91 -8.95 48.02
CA PRO A 14 -8.01 -10.36 48.33
C PRO A 14 -6.67 -10.85 48.86
N VAL A 15 -6.58 -11.07 50.15
CA VAL A 15 -5.51 -11.82 50.82
C VAL A 15 -5.56 -13.27 50.27
N VAL A 16 -4.65 -13.62 49.37
CA VAL A 16 -4.39 -15.01 49.02
C VAL A 16 -3.61 -15.64 50.14
N SER A 17 -4.27 -16.45 50.95
CA SER A 17 -3.71 -17.17 52.10
C SER A 17 -2.68 -18.21 51.64
N LEU A 18 -1.42 -17.98 52.04
CA LEU A 18 -0.31 -18.94 52.06
C LEU A 18 -0.61 -20.11 53.03
N GLN A 19 -1.41 -21.06 52.63
CA GLN A 19 -1.64 -22.28 53.43
C GLN A 19 -1.52 -23.58 52.64
N TRP A 20 -0.56 -23.68 51.70
CA TRP A 20 -0.34 -24.91 50.89
C TRP A 20 1.05 -25.57 51.11
N ALA A 21 1.80 -25.16 52.08
CA ALA A 21 3.10 -25.76 52.36
C ALA A 21 3.15 -26.36 53.76
N LYS A 22 2.50 -27.52 53.99
CA LYS A 22 2.87 -28.53 55.03
C LYS A 22 1.75 -29.58 55.15
N LYS A 23 1.85 -30.63 54.37
CA LYS A 23 1.43 -32.03 54.72
C LYS A 23 1.93 -33.01 53.71
N LEU A 24 3.20 -33.35 53.78
CA LEU A 24 3.77 -34.59 53.30
C LEU A 24 3.90 -35.55 54.48
N THR A 25 2.91 -36.41 54.67
CA THR A 25 3.08 -37.63 55.42
C THR A 25 2.22 -38.74 54.84
N LYS A 26 2.91 -39.77 54.36
CA LYS A 26 2.58 -41.18 54.19
C LYS A 26 1.10 -41.61 53.92
N GLY A 27 0.88 -42.18 52.75
CA GLY A 27 0.05 -43.32 52.61
C GLY A 27 -1.44 -43.05 52.33
N ARG A 28 -1.80 -43.06 51.07
CA ARG A 28 -2.96 -43.63 50.40
C ARG A 28 -3.06 -43.01 49.01
N ILE A 29 -3.10 -43.87 47.97
CA ILE A 29 -3.46 -43.43 46.63
C ILE A 29 -4.90 -42.93 46.68
N THR A 30 -5.06 -41.63 46.90
CA THR A 30 -6.35 -40.98 46.74
C THR A 30 -6.50 -40.63 45.26
N MET A 31 -7.58 -41.09 44.64
CA MET A 31 -7.98 -40.70 43.27
C MET A 31 -7.76 -39.21 43.06
N ALA A 32 -7.03 -38.89 42.00
CA ALA A 32 -6.76 -37.52 41.61
C ALA A 32 -8.07 -36.74 41.56
N LYS A 33 -8.23 -35.71 42.40
CA LYS A 33 -9.35 -34.75 42.33
C LYS A 33 -9.52 -34.31 40.86
N ARG A 34 -10.76 -34.40 40.35
CA ARG A 34 -11.09 -33.83 39.03
C ARG A 34 -10.62 -32.39 39.01
N ARG A 35 -9.85 -32.06 37.96
CA ARG A 35 -9.41 -30.69 37.71
C ARG A 35 -10.62 -29.77 37.54
N PRO A 36 -10.53 -28.49 37.93
CA PRO A 36 -11.55 -27.49 37.64
C PRO A 36 -11.91 -27.45 36.15
N GLN A 37 -13.14 -27.08 35.87
CA GLN A 37 -13.60 -26.92 34.49
C GLN A 37 -12.77 -25.77 33.83
N GLY A 38 -12.10 -26.03 32.71
CA GLY A 38 -11.16 -25.10 32.06
C GLY A 38 -9.69 -25.50 32.11
N ASP A 39 -9.26 -26.32 33.11
CA ASP A 39 -7.84 -26.72 33.27
C ASP A 39 -7.38 -27.79 32.28
N GLY A 40 -8.23 -28.21 31.33
CA GLY A 40 -7.93 -29.22 30.33
C GLY A 40 -7.79 -30.66 30.88
N MET A 41 -7.74 -31.61 29.98
CA MET A 41 -7.58 -33.04 30.30
C MET A 41 -6.15 -33.47 30.05
N VAL A 42 -5.58 -34.29 30.94
CA VAL A 42 -4.26 -34.91 30.76
C VAL A 42 -4.39 -36.39 30.92
N ARG A 43 -3.88 -37.19 29.95
CA ARG A 43 -3.90 -38.63 29.99
C ARG A 43 -2.61 -39.24 29.41
N LYS A 44 -2.26 -40.45 29.85
CA LYS A 44 -1.22 -41.27 29.24
C LYS A 44 -1.88 -42.10 28.14
N ARG A 45 -1.30 -42.06 26.94
CA ARG A 45 -1.75 -42.88 25.80
C ARG A 45 -1.18 -44.27 25.85
N SER A 46 -1.77 -45.18 25.07
CA SER A 46 -1.28 -46.54 24.91
C SER A 46 0.14 -46.63 24.31
N ASP A 47 0.52 -45.62 23.51
CA ASP A 47 1.85 -45.49 22.91
C ASP A 47 2.92 -44.92 23.90
N GLY A 48 2.58 -44.80 25.19
CA GLY A 48 3.48 -44.37 26.26
C GLY A 48 3.63 -42.82 26.37
N ARG A 49 3.19 -42.06 25.38
CA ARG A 49 3.22 -40.58 25.40
C ARG A 49 2.08 -40.01 26.25
N TRP A 50 2.33 -38.82 26.78
CA TRP A 50 1.32 -38.05 27.47
C TRP A 50 0.61 -37.09 26.50
N GLU A 51 -0.71 -36.98 26.60
CA GLU A 51 -1.57 -36.08 25.85
C GLU A 51 -2.34 -35.22 26.82
N ALA A 52 -2.39 -33.91 26.50
CA ALA A 52 -3.31 -33.00 27.15
C ALA A 52 -4.18 -32.29 26.12
N ARG A 53 -5.41 -31.92 26.48
CA ARG A 53 -6.38 -31.27 25.62
C ARG A 53 -7.03 -30.07 26.33
N ILE A 54 -7.18 -28.98 25.61
CA ILE A 54 -7.99 -27.83 26.02
C ILE A 54 -9.05 -27.55 24.95
N VAL A 55 -10.15 -26.95 25.35
CA VAL A 55 -11.13 -26.36 24.45
C VAL A 55 -10.57 -25.01 23.99
N ILE A 56 -10.60 -24.78 22.68
CA ILE A 56 -10.09 -23.54 22.06
C ILE A 56 -11.19 -22.77 21.32
N GLY A 57 -12.38 -23.33 21.24
CA GLY A 57 -13.51 -22.76 20.56
C GLY A 57 -14.64 -23.77 20.38
N HIS A 58 -15.66 -23.36 19.65
CA HIS A 58 -16.83 -24.18 19.36
C HIS A 58 -17.14 -24.17 17.87
N LYS A 59 -17.70 -25.28 17.39
CA LYS A 59 -18.26 -25.36 16.05
C LYS A 59 -19.62 -24.66 16.00
N ASN A 60 -20.15 -24.49 14.79
CA ASN A 60 -21.48 -23.89 14.58
C ASN A 60 -22.61 -24.70 15.24
N ASP A 61 -22.41 -26.01 15.47
CA ASP A 61 -23.32 -26.92 16.16
C ASP A 61 -23.16 -26.91 17.71
N GLY A 62 -22.30 -26.03 18.24
CA GLY A 62 -21.97 -25.96 19.66
C GLY A 62 -20.96 -27.02 20.15
N THR A 63 -20.48 -27.92 19.27
CA THR A 63 -19.49 -28.95 19.64
C THR A 63 -18.15 -28.31 19.96
N PRO A 64 -17.49 -28.62 21.11
CA PRO A 64 -16.21 -28.01 21.46
C PRO A 64 -15.08 -28.44 20.54
N MET A 65 -14.26 -27.48 20.11
CA MET A 65 -13.02 -27.71 19.40
C MET A 65 -11.86 -27.83 20.37
N HIS A 66 -11.04 -28.88 20.18
CA HIS A 66 -9.94 -29.20 21.09
C HIS A 66 -8.58 -28.98 20.45
N LYS A 67 -7.65 -28.38 21.21
CA LYS A 67 -6.22 -28.38 20.96
C LYS A 67 -5.55 -29.48 21.80
N SER A 68 -4.88 -30.42 21.14
CA SER A 68 -4.08 -31.44 21.81
C SER A 68 -2.60 -31.02 21.84
N VAL A 69 -1.94 -31.25 22.98
CA VAL A 69 -0.50 -31.12 23.16
C VAL A 69 0.08 -32.42 23.64
N PHE A 70 1.30 -32.74 23.21
CA PHE A 70 1.92 -34.03 23.50
C PHE A 70 3.30 -33.82 24.11
N GLY A 71 3.67 -34.72 25.03
CA GLY A 71 5.00 -34.77 25.66
C GLY A 71 5.45 -36.20 25.99
N LYS A 72 6.75 -36.37 26.20
CA LYS A 72 7.34 -37.62 26.65
C LYS A 72 7.07 -37.88 28.14
N THR A 73 6.95 -36.82 28.92
CA THR A 73 6.68 -36.85 30.36
C THR A 73 5.40 -36.09 30.70
N GLN A 74 4.80 -36.43 31.84
CA GLN A 74 3.64 -35.72 32.35
C GLN A 74 3.96 -34.23 32.62
N LYS A 75 5.13 -33.93 33.19
CA LYS A 75 5.56 -32.54 33.49
C LYS A 75 5.69 -31.74 32.23
N GLU A 76 6.39 -32.23 31.21
CA GLU A 76 6.52 -31.58 29.91
C GLU A 76 5.15 -31.29 29.25
N THR A 77 4.23 -32.25 29.37
CA THR A 77 2.88 -32.11 28.79
C THR A 77 2.06 -31.05 29.54
N LEU A 78 2.21 -30.98 30.86
CA LEU A 78 1.60 -29.96 31.70
C LEU A 78 2.13 -28.56 31.39
N ASP A 79 3.44 -28.41 31.23
CA ASP A 79 4.05 -27.13 30.86
C ASP A 79 3.55 -26.64 29.49
N LYS A 80 3.44 -27.56 28.53
CA LYS A 80 2.84 -27.28 27.21
C LYS A 80 1.36 -26.93 27.32
N LEU A 81 0.61 -27.61 28.18
CA LEU A 81 -0.80 -27.34 28.45
C LEU A 81 -0.98 -25.94 29.02
N HIS A 82 -0.23 -25.58 30.05
CA HIS A 82 -0.31 -24.23 30.66
C HIS A 82 -0.02 -23.14 29.63
N ARG A 83 1.00 -23.29 28.79
CA ARG A 83 1.28 -22.35 27.70
C ARG A 83 0.13 -22.29 26.70
N ALA A 84 -0.51 -23.41 26.39
CA ALA A 84 -1.67 -23.44 25.51
C ALA A 84 -2.86 -22.73 26.18
N ILE A 85 -3.13 -22.97 27.47
CA ILE A 85 -4.18 -22.27 28.23
C ILE A 85 -3.96 -20.75 28.20
N GLU A 86 -2.74 -20.28 28.46
CA GLU A 86 -2.37 -18.85 28.39
C GLU A 86 -2.60 -18.29 26.98
N THR A 87 -2.20 -19.05 25.94
CA THR A 87 -2.35 -18.61 24.53
C THR A 87 -3.79 -18.49 24.12
N TYR A 88 -4.68 -19.40 24.55
CA TYR A 88 -6.07 -19.48 24.14
C TYR A 88 -7.05 -18.98 25.22
N ARG A 89 -6.53 -18.30 26.29
CA ARG A 89 -7.38 -17.69 27.32
C ARG A 89 -8.27 -16.66 26.66
N ASP A 90 -9.55 -16.71 26.97
CA ASP A 90 -10.58 -15.78 26.49
C ASP A 90 -10.77 -15.75 24.95
N VAL A 91 -10.28 -16.78 24.26
CA VAL A 91 -10.44 -16.94 22.80
C VAL A 91 -11.38 -18.09 22.52
N ASP A 92 -12.43 -17.82 21.73
CA ASP A 92 -13.37 -18.81 21.21
C ASP A 92 -13.23 -18.87 19.67
N LEU A 93 -12.38 -19.78 19.17
CA LEU A 93 -12.15 -19.92 17.75
C LEU A 93 -13.39 -20.52 17.06
N CYS A 94 -13.72 -20.03 15.86
CA CYS A 94 -14.80 -20.58 15.06
C CYS A 94 -14.36 -21.80 14.24
N GLU A 95 -15.31 -22.54 13.65
CA GLU A 95 -15.06 -23.74 12.87
C GLU A 95 -14.15 -23.48 11.68
N ASP A 96 -14.28 -22.34 11.04
CA ASP A 96 -13.45 -21.89 9.91
C ASP A 96 -11.96 -21.70 10.26
N SER A 97 -11.60 -21.74 11.55
CA SER A 97 -10.18 -21.69 11.99
C SER A 97 -9.31 -22.87 11.47
N ARG A 98 -9.94 -23.90 10.91
CA ARG A 98 -9.24 -25.03 10.23
C ARG A 98 -8.77 -24.69 8.83
N MET A 99 -9.27 -23.61 8.27
CA MET A 99 -8.94 -23.12 6.94
C MET A 99 -7.43 -22.92 6.76
N THR A 100 -6.95 -23.18 5.56
CA THR A 100 -5.57 -22.86 5.20
C THR A 100 -5.39 -21.38 4.92
N LEU A 101 -4.15 -20.90 4.94
CA LEU A 101 -3.85 -19.51 4.59
C LEU A 101 -4.35 -19.16 3.18
N GLY A 102 -4.18 -20.08 2.21
CA GLY A 102 -4.63 -19.84 0.84
C GLY A 102 -6.13 -19.69 0.71
N GLU A 103 -6.92 -20.58 1.35
CA GLU A 103 -8.38 -20.51 1.38
C GLU A 103 -8.88 -19.23 2.07
N TRP A 104 -8.24 -18.84 3.18
CA TRP A 104 -8.57 -17.59 3.86
C TRP A 104 -8.31 -16.38 2.98
N LEU A 105 -7.14 -16.30 2.32
CA LEU A 105 -6.81 -15.16 1.46
C LEU A 105 -7.77 -15.02 0.28
N ASP A 106 -8.22 -16.12 -0.30
CA ASP A 106 -9.25 -16.08 -1.34
C ASP A 106 -10.58 -15.56 -0.79
N LYS A 107 -11.05 -16.13 0.32
CA LYS A 107 -12.27 -15.69 0.99
C LYS A 107 -12.20 -14.21 1.38
N TRP A 108 -11.08 -13.77 1.94
CA TRP A 108 -10.87 -12.39 2.35
C TRP A 108 -10.93 -11.43 1.15
N LEU A 109 -10.33 -11.77 0.01
CA LEU A 109 -10.41 -10.96 -1.20
C LEU A 109 -11.82 -10.93 -1.78
N ASP A 110 -12.50 -12.08 -1.82
CA ASP A 110 -13.79 -12.22 -2.50
C ASP A 110 -14.96 -11.69 -1.69
N GLU A 111 -14.91 -11.79 -0.36
CA GLU A 111 -16.03 -11.43 0.51
C GLU A 111 -15.82 -10.10 1.24
N TYR A 112 -14.59 -9.80 1.68
CA TYR A 112 -14.32 -8.63 2.53
C TYR A 112 -13.80 -7.43 1.73
N MET A 113 -13.00 -7.69 0.69
CA MET A 113 -12.31 -6.61 -0.02
C MET A 113 -13.02 -6.15 -1.30
N ILE A 114 -14.02 -6.87 -1.76
CA ILE A 114 -14.73 -6.60 -3.02
C ILE A 114 -15.36 -5.19 -3.09
N PHE A 115 -15.86 -4.67 -1.97
CA PHE A 115 -16.48 -3.35 -1.90
C PHE A 115 -15.52 -2.22 -1.52
N THR A 116 -14.31 -2.55 -1.06
CA THR A 116 -13.37 -1.56 -0.52
C THR A 116 -12.22 -1.27 -1.49
N LEU A 117 -11.82 -2.27 -2.27
CA LEU A 117 -10.70 -2.15 -3.18
C LEU A 117 -11.15 -1.77 -4.60
N ARG A 118 -10.38 -0.89 -5.22
CA ARG A 118 -10.49 -0.67 -6.67
C ARG A 118 -10.03 -1.92 -7.41
N GLU A 119 -10.62 -2.17 -8.59
CA GLU A 119 -10.31 -3.31 -9.45
C GLU A 119 -8.79 -3.52 -9.67
N SER A 120 -8.05 -2.44 -9.96
CA SER A 120 -6.59 -2.50 -10.15
C SER A 120 -5.83 -2.92 -8.89
N THR A 121 -6.31 -2.56 -7.70
CA THR A 121 -5.72 -2.99 -6.42
C THR A 121 -6.07 -4.44 -6.14
N MET A 122 -7.33 -4.84 -6.41
CA MET A 122 -7.78 -6.22 -6.30
C MET A 122 -6.92 -7.15 -7.16
N GLN A 123 -6.68 -6.80 -8.43
CA GLN A 123 -5.80 -7.56 -9.32
C GLN A 123 -4.37 -7.66 -8.79
N SER A 124 -3.85 -6.57 -8.20
CA SER A 124 -2.52 -6.57 -7.58
C SER A 124 -2.47 -7.49 -6.36
N TYR A 125 -3.51 -7.48 -5.53
CA TYR A 125 -3.60 -8.35 -4.35
C TYR A 125 -3.74 -9.82 -4.76
N ARG A 126 -4.58 -10.15 -5.76
CA ARG A 126 -4.67 -11.51 -6.31
C ARG A 126 -3.32 -11.99 -6.85
N MET A 127 -2.62 -11.16 -7.61
CA MET A 127 -1.28 -11.47 -8.11
C MET A 127 -0.30 -11.74 -6.94
N ILE A 128 -0.35 -10.95 -5.87
CA ILE A 128 0.47 -11.18 -4.66
C ILE A 128 0.12 -12.53 -4.04
N VAL A 129 -1.15 -12.81 -3.84
CA VAL A 129 -1.62 -14.07 -3.23
C VAL A 129 -1.16 -15.26 -4.06
N ASP A 130 -1.41 -15.24 -5.37
CA ASP A 130 -1.19 -16.40 -6.24
C ASP A 130 0.29 -16.67 -6.54
N HIS A 131 1.09 -15.62 -6.73
CA HIS A 131 2.49 -15.80 -7.11
C HIS A 131 3.48 -15.78 -5.94
N TYR A 132 3.16 -15.09 -4.84
CA TYR A 132 4.13 -14.88 -3.77
C TYR A 132 3.77 -15.59 -2.45
N ILE A 133 2.49 -15.84 -2.16
CA ILE A 133 2.10 -16.42 -0.87
C ILE A 133 1.68 -17.89 -1.01
N LYS A 134 0.69 -18.18 -1.84
CA LYS A 134 0.15 -19.55 -2.02
C LYS A 134 1.21 -20.61 -2.35
N PRO A 135 2.20 -20.36 -3.22
CA PRO A 135 3.22 -21.37 -3.54
C PRO A 135 4.07 -21.78 -2.34
N HIS A 136 4.15 -20.94 -1.32
CA HIS A 136 5.02 -21.16 -0.16
C HIS A 136 4.27 -21.51 1.13
N LEU A 137 3.18 -20.83 1.41
CA LEU A 137 2.42 -20.92 2.66
C LEU A 137 0.94 -21.24 2.46
N GLY A 138 0.44 -21.29 1.24
CA GLY A 138 -0.99 -21.44 0.96
C GLY A 138 -1.64 -22.68 1.56
N LYS A 139 -0.93 -23.80 1.61
CA LYS A 139 -1.42 -25.07 2.18
C LYS A 139 -1.31 -25.16 3.71
N LYS A 140 -0.72 -24.15 4.35
CA LYS A 140 -0.49 -24.18 5.80
C LYS A 140 -1.78 -23.76 6.53
N PRO A 141 -2.24 -24.56 7.54
CA PRO A 141 -3.39 -24.16 8.35
C PRO A 141 -3.13 -22.81 9.07
N LEU A 142 -4.12 -21.92 9.09
CA LEU A 142 -4.02 -20.60 9.74
C LEU A 142 -3.53 -20.71 11.19
N THR A 143 -4.11 -21.63 11.95
CA THR A 143 -3.76 -21.84 13.37
C THR A 143 -2.34 -22.35 13.63
N SER A 144 -1.65 -22.81 12.59
CA SER A 144 -0.27 -23.29 12.66
C SER A 144 0.76 -22.29 12.10
N LEU A 145 0.28 -21.17 11.58
CA LEU A 145 1.13 -20.14 10.98
C LEU A 145 1.89 -19.38 12.08
N THR A 146 3.22 -19.31 11.93
CA THR A 146 4.09 -18.64 12.91
C THR A 146 4.78 -17.41 12.31
N THR A 147 5.24 -16.51 13.17
CA THR A 147 6.07 -15.35 12.77
C THR A 147 7.33 -15.81 12.02
N ALA A 148 7.93 -16.94 12.45
CA ALA A 148 9.11 -17.50 11.78
C ALA A 148 8.83 -17.97 10.35
N ASP A 149 7.64 -18.50 10.06
CA ASP A 149 7.26 -18.92 8.71
C ASP A 149 7.15 -17.71 7.78
N ILE A 150 6.53 -16.64 8.25
CA ILE A 150 6.36 -15.41 7.49
C ILE A 150 7.72 -14.72 7.27
N GLN A 151 8.57 -14.69 8.31
CA GLN A 151 9.93 -14.16 8.16
C GLN A 151 10.76 -14.95 7.13
N LYS A 152 10.65 -16.27 7.13
CA LYS A 152 11.29 -17.12 6.11
C LYS A 152 10.77 -16.83 4.71
N LEU A 153 9.44 -16.61 4.57
CA LEU A 153 8.84 -16.18 3.30
C LEU A 153 9.47 -14.87 2.81
N TYR A 154 9.53 -13.83 3.64
CA TYR A 154 10.11 -12.54 3.24
C TYR A 154 11.57 -12.67 2.84
N ASN A 155 12.36 -13.42 3.60
CA ASN A 155 13.77 -13.67 3.30
C ASN A 155 13.94 -14.41 1.96
N LYS A 156 13.08 -15.40 1.68
CA LYS A 156 13.09 -16.13 0.42
C LYS A 156 12.68 -15.24 -0.75
N LEU A 157 11.59 -14.48 -0.61
CA LEU A 157 11.12 -13.54 -1.64
C LEU A 157 12.17 -12.47 -1.94
N LYS A 158 12.87 -11.97 -0.93
CA LYS A 158 13.96 -11.02 -1.13
C LYS A 158 15.05 -11.60 -2.01
N LYS A 159 15.42 -12.85 -1.84
CA LYS A 159 16.51 -13.52 -2.60
C LYS A 159 16.08 -13.99 -3.98
N GLU A 160 14.91 -14.61 -4.09
CA GLU A 160 14.48 -15.41 -5.25
C GLU A 160 13.01 -15.14 -5.66
N GLY A 161 12.40 -14.04 -5.18
CA GLY A 161 10.96 -13.84 -5.34
C GLY A 161 10.53 -13.31 -6.70
N ARG A 162 11.44 -12.91 -7.57
CA ARG A 162 11.06 -12.35 -8.88
C ARG A 162 10.55 -13.45 -9.80
N VAL A 163 9.32 -13.31 -10.30
CA VAL A 163 8.67 -14.28 -11.21
C VAL A 163 9.42 -14.40 -12.55
N ARG A 164 9.87 -13.26 -13.09
CA ARG A 164 10.74 -13.22 -14.28
C ARG A 164 12.10 -12.70 -13.85
N GLU A 165 13.15 -13.40 -14.23
CA GLU A 165 14.50 -12.99 -13.95
C GLU A 165 14.81 -11.65 -14.66
N ASP A 166 15.38 -10.73 -13.92
CA ASP A 166 15.82 -9.44 -14.44
C ASP A 166 17.30 -9.55 -14.84
N PRO A 167 17.70 -9.09 -16.02
CA PRO A 167 19.10 -9.22 -16.49
C PRO A 167 20.12 -8.58 -15.55
N ILE A 168 19.74 -7.54 -14.79
CA ILE A 168 20.64 -6.81 -13.90
C ILE A 168 20.45 -7.24 -12.45
N LYS A 169 19.19 -7.43 -12.01
CA LYS A 169 18.83 -7.70 -10.60
C LYS A 169 18.60 -9.18 -10.29
N GLY A 170 18.73 -10.05 -11.30
CA GLY A 170 18.47 -11.47 -11.15
C GLY A 170 17.08 -11.77 -10.63
N LYS A 171 16.97 -12.71 -9.72
CA LYS A 171 15.70 -13.13 -9.08
C LYS A 171 15.34 -12.32 -7.82
N THR A 172 16.15 -11.33 -7.44
CA THR A 172 15.93 -10.52 -6.24
C THR A 172 14.67 -9.67 -6.36
N LEU A 173 13.77 -9.78 -5.39
CA LEU A 173 12.56 -8.95 -5.33
C LEU A 173 12.88 -7.59 -4.64
N ALA A 174 12.27 -6.51 -5.14
CA ALA A 174 12.45 -5.18 -4.57
C ALA A 174 11.93 -5.09 -3.13
N ASP A 175 12.61 -4.34 -2.26
CA ASP A 175 12.21 -4.13 -0.86
C ASP A 175 10.81 -3.55 -0.73
N SER A 176 10.45 -2.62 -1.63
CA SER A 176 9.10 -2.05 -1.69
C SER A 176 8.02 -3.11 -1.98
N MET A 177 8.33 -4.12 -2.80
CA MET A 177 7.39 -5.21 -3.10
C MET A 177 7.24 -6.15 -1.90
N VAL A 178 8.34 -6.52 -1.23
CA VAL A 178 8.29 -7.34 0.00
C VAL A 178 7.48 -6.61 1.07
N ARG A 179 7.66 -5.30 1.20
CA ARG A 179 6.86 -4.47 2.11
C ARG A 179 5.39 -4.41 1.71
N GLY A 180 5.06 -4.31 0.42
CA GLY A 180 3.69 -4.36 -0.09
C GLY A 180 3.01 -5.69 0.23
N ILE A 181 3.73 -6.81 0.06
CA ILE A 181 3.26 -8.15 0.43
C ILE A 181 3.00 -8.23 1.94
N HIS A 182 3.90 -7.69 2.77
CA HIS A 182 3.70 -7.64 4.21
C HIS A 182 2.45 -6.85 4.59
N MET A 183 2.25 -5.66 4.04
CA MET A 183 1.09 -4.82 4.36
C MET A 183 -0.22 -5.52 4.04
N MET A 184 -0.34 -6.12 2.85
CA MET A 184 -1.53 -6.88 2.45
C MET A 184 -1.75 -8.10 3.34
N LEU A 185 -0.69 -8.88 3.62
CA LEU A 185 -0.78 -10.07 4.48
C LEU A 185 -1.10 -9.70 5.93
N HIS A 186 -0.58 -8.58 6.43
CA HIS A 186 -0.89 -8.06 7.75
C HIS A 186 -2.38 -7.71 7.87
N GLU A 187 -2.93 -6.98 6.90
CA GLU A 187 -4.33 -6.61 6.84
C GLU A 187 -5.26 -7.84 6.79
N ALA A 188 -4.92 -8.82 5.94
CA ALA A 188 -5.69 -10.06 5.82
C ALA A 188 -5.66 -10.90 7.11
N LEU A 189 -4.52 -10.95 7.81
CA LEU A 189 -4.39 -11.71 9.05
C LEU A 189 -4.95 -10.95 10.27
N ASP A 190 -4.99 -9.61 10.24
CA ASP A 190 -5.75 -8.84 11.23
C ASP A 190 -7.26 -9.07 11.08
N ALA A 191 -7.76 -9.20 9.86
CA ALA A 191 -9.14 -9.62 9.61
C ALA A 191 -9.38 -11.04 10.16
N ALA A 192 -8.44 -11.97 9.95
CA ALA A 192 -8.55 -13.33 10.51
C ALA A 192 -8.59 -13.35 12.06
N VAL A 193 -7.91 -12.42 12.73
CA VAL A 193 -8.00 -12.26 14.19
C VAL A 193 -9.40 -11.76 14.59
N LYS A 194 -9.94 -10.77 13.88
CA LYS A 194 -11.28 -10.22 14.14
C LYS A 194 -12.37 -11.28 13.94
N GLU A 195 -12.21 -12.14 12.93
CA GLU A 195 -13.10 -13.27 12.63
C GLU A 195 -12.86 -14.48 13.56
N ARG A 196 -11.99 -14.37 14.56
CA ARG A 196 -11.66 -15.46 15.50
C ARG A 196 -11.13 -16.74 14.83
N LEU A 197 -10.49 -16.60 13.68
CA LEU A 197 -9.82 -17.71 12.99
C LEU A 197 -8.46 -18.02 13.59
N ILE A 198 -7.79 -16.99 14.10
CA ILE A 198 -6.49 -17.06 14.79
C ILE A 198 -6.47 -16.15 16.00
N VAL A 199 -5.66 -16.50 16.99
CA VAL A 199 -5.56 -15.76 18.26
C VAL A 199 -4.80 -14.44 18.12
N ARG A 200 -3.79 -14.42 17.28
CA ARG A 200 -2.90 -13.25 17.05
C ARG A 200 -2.40 -13.24 15.62
N ASN A 201 -2.13 -12.04 15.14
CA ASN A 201 -1.54 -11.87 13.82
C ASN A 201 -0.05 -12.27 13.83
N PRO A 202 0.35 -13.34 13.10
CA PRO A 202 1.74 -13.78 13.07
C PRO A 202 2.67 -12.87 12.27
N THR A 203 2.17 -11.87 11.55
CA THR A 203 3.01 -10.83 10.92
C THR A 203 3.57 -9.84 11.94
N ASN A 204 2.92 -9.71 13.11
CA ASN A 204 3.44 -8.91 14.21
C ASN A 204 4.79 -9.46 14.67
N GLY A 205 5.79 -8.60 14.77
CA GLY A 205 7.15 -8.98 15.13
C GLY A 205 8.01 -9.50 13.97
N THR A 206 7.53 -9.48 12.72
CA THR A 206 8.39 -9.72 11.56
C THR A 206 9.23 -8.49 11.23
N THR A 207 10.45 -8.71 10.74
CA THR A 207 11.31 -7.66 10.22
C THR A 207 11.10 -7.50 8.72
N VAL A 208 10.69 -6.32 8.30
CA VAL A 208 10.45 -5.98 6.90
C VAL A 208 11.53 -5.04 6.39
N PRO A 209 12.09 -5.25 5.19
CA PRO A 209 13.13 -4.37 4.67
C PRO A 209 12.60 -2.93 4.51
N LYS A 210 13.46 -1.97 4.85
CA LYS A 210 13.18 -0.55 4.56
C LYS A 210 13.36 -0.33 3.04
N PRO A 211 12.33 0.18 2.34
CA PRO A 211 12.48 0.45 0.91
C PRO A 211 13.52 1.55 0.70
N ASN A 212 14.50 1.24 -0.12
CA ASN A 212 15.36 2.27 -0.68
C ASN A 212 14.75 2.71 -2.01
N TYR A 213 14.24 3.93 -2.08
CA TYR A 213 13.72 4.50 -3.31
C TYR A 213 14.88 5.21 -4.02
N PRO A 214 15.20 4.82 -5.27
CA PRO A 214 16.18 5.56 -6.05
C PRO A 214 15.69 7.00 -6.24
N ASP A 215 16.65 7.90 -6.35
CA ASP A 215 16.35 9.31 -6.64
C ASP A 215 15.47 9.43 -7.89
N LYS A 216 14.58 10.41 -7.87
CA LYS A 216 13.71 10.69 -9.00
C LYS A 216 14.56 11.21 -10.15
N GLN A 217 14.47 10.55 -11.29
CA GLN A 217 15.16 11.00 -12.48
C GLN A 217 14.30 12.07 -13.16
N VAL A 218 14.82 13.27 -13.25
CA VAL A 218 14.20 14.38 -13.98
C VAL A 218 15.10 14.73 -15.17
N LEU A 219 14.49 15.17 -16.26
CA LEU A 219 15.27 15.73 -17.39
C LEU A 219 15.74 17.12 -17.01
N ASP A 220 17.03 17.38 -17.12
CA ASP A 220 17.58 18.71 -17.00
C ASP A 220 17.18 19.61 -18.19
N ASP A 221 17.58 20.90 -18.20
CA ASP A 221 17.16 21.86 -19.21
C ASP A 221 17.58 21.39 -20.63
N GLY A 222 18.81 20.95 -20.82
CA GLY A 222 19.31 20.45 -22.12
C GLY A 222 18.67 19.13 -22.54
N GLN A 223 18.43 18.23 -21.61
CA GLN A 223 17.75 16.96 -21.86
C GLN A 223 16.27 17.19 -22.23
N LEU A 224 15.60 18.14 -21.55
CA LEU A 224 14.22 18.50 -21.87
C LEU A 224 14.13 19.11 -23.26
N GLU A 225 15.03 20.03 -23.62
CA GLU A 225 15.10 20.62 -24.97
C GLU A 225 15.31 19.54 -26.03
N LYS A 226 16.25 18.61 -25.82
CA LYS A 226 16.50 17.47 -26.71
C LYS A 226 15.28 16.55 -26.82
N PHE A 227 14.55 16.33 -25.73
CA PHE A 227 13.31 15.56 -25.74
C PHE A 227 12.22 16.28 -26.55
N LEU A 228 12.01 17.58 -26.34
CA LEU A 228 11.04 18.39 -27.05
C LEU A 228 11.38 18.46 -28.57
N GLY A 229 12.64 18.57 -28.93
CA GLY A 229 13.07 18.50 -30.33
C GLY A 229 12.79 17.15 -30.98
N MET A 230 13.01 16.06 -30.23
CA MET A 230 12.77 14.69 -30.75
C MET A 230 11.29 14.38 -30.95
N ILE A 231 10.38 14.89 -30.11
CA ILE A 231 8.95 14.61 -30.27
C ILE A 231 8.34 15.20 -31.54
N GLU A 232 9.00 16.20 -32.16
CA GLU A 232 8.58 16.75 -33.47
C GLU A 232 8.60 15.69 -34.59
N ALA A 233 9.47 14.70 -34.49
CA ALA A 233 9.53 13.56 -35.40
C ALA A 233 8.34 12.58 -35.24
N TYR A 234 7.47 12.82 -34.28
CA TYR A 234 6.32 11.92 -33.97
C TYR A 234 5.00 12.73 -33.96
N PRO A 235 4.46 13.12 -35.10
CA PRO A 235 3.30 14.02 -35.19
C PRO A 235 2.08 13.57 -34.36
N ASP A 236 1.78 12.24 -34.36
CA ASP A 236 0.64 11.66 -33.61
C ASP A 236 0.80 11.80 -32.10
N TRP A 237 2.05 11.93 -31.62
CA TRP A 237 2.40 11.94 -30.20
C TRP A 237 2.92 13.28 -29.72
N ARG A 238 3.26 14.19 -30.63
CA ARG A 238 3.83 15.49 -30.35
C ARG A 238 2.96 16.27 -29.36
N ASP A 239 1.72 16.49 -29.71
CA ASP A 239 0.79 17.27 -28.88
C ASP A 239 0.50 16.62 -27.54
N PHE A 240 0.54 15.26 -27.49
CA PHE A 240 0.40 14.49 -26.26
C PHE A 240 1.55 14.78 -25.29
N PHE A 241 2.79 14.69 -25.76
CA PHE A 241 3.95 14.91 -24.87
C PHE A 241 4.16 16.39 -24.56
N TYR A 242 3.84 17.33 -25.46
CA TYR A 242 3.81 18.75 -25.13
C TYR A 242 2.80 19.04 -24.01
N THR A 243 1.60 18.49 -24.09
CA THR A 243 0.59 18.64 -23.04
C THR A 243 1.08 18.08 -21.71
N GLU A 244 1.71 16.91 -21.69
CA GLU A 244 2.29 16.32 -20.49
C GLU A 244 3.37 17.20 -19.88
N CYS A 245 4.32 17.70 -20.69
CA CYS A 245 5.41 18.54 -20.23
C CYS A 245 4.94 19.93 -19.72
N MET A 246 3.79 20.43 -20.20
CA MET A 246 3.27 21.73 -19.80
C MET A 246 2.23 21.67 -18.67
N THR A 247 1.69 20.50 -18.34
CA THR A 247 0.64 20.36 -17.33
C THR A 247 1.01 19.43 -16.19
N GLY A 248 1.97 18.55 -16.38
CA GLY A 248 2.35 17.52 -15.40
C GLY A 248 1.20 16.58 -15.02
N LEU A 249 0.28 16.28 -15.93
CA LEU A 249 -0.83 15.37 -15.71
C LEU A 249 -0.32 13.95 -15.39
N ARG A 250 -1.08 13.17 -14.64
CA ARG A 250 -0.77 11.74 -14.51
C ARG A 250 -1.07 11.03 -15.83
N ARG A 251 -0.27 10.01 -16.17
CA ARG A 251 -0.44 9.24 -17.43
C ARG A 251 -1.90 8.88 -17.75
N GLY A 252 -2.63 8.38 -16.75
CA GLY A 252 -4.03 8.03 -16.95
C GLY A 252 -4.95 9.23 -17.11
N GLU A 253 -4.61 10.39 -16.54
CA GLU A 253 -5.37 11.63 -16.66
C GLU A 253 -5.25 12.18 -18.09
N ILE A 254 -4.04 12.30 -18.62
CA ILE A 254 -3.83 12.79 -19.99
C ILE A 254 -4.43 11.85 -21.04
N CYS A 255 -4.33 10.52 -20.85
CA CYS A 255 -4.96 9.55 -21.74
C CYS A 255 -6.48 9.63 -21.72
N GLY A 256 -7.08 10.13 -20.64
CA GLY A 256 -8.52 10.24 -20.43
C GLY A 256 -9.12 11.62 -20.71
N LEU A 257 -8.36 12.54 -21.30
CA LEU A 257 -8.86 13.88 -21.59
C LEU A 257 -9.90 13.85 -22.72
N LYS A 258 -11.02 14.56 -22.50
CA LYS A 258 -12.04 14.82 -23.50
C LYS A 258 -12.05 16.29 -23.88
N TRP A 259 -12.54 16.61 -25.07
CA TRP A 259 -12.71 18.00 -25.51
C TRP A 259 -13.65 18.80 -24.60
N SER A 260 -14.63 18.15 -23.99
CA SER A 260 -15.52 18.77 -22.98
C SER A 260 -14.82 19.18 -21.67
N ASP A 261 -13.60 18.72 -21.43
CA ASP A 261 -12.83 19.09 -20.26
C ASP A 261 -12.05 20.40 -20.46
N ILE A 262 -11.99 20.91 -21.70
CA ILE A 262 -11.20 22.10 -22.06
C ILE A 262 -12.13 23.27 -22.37
N ASP A 263 -12.02 24.29 -21.56
CA ASP A 263 -12.59 25.62 -21.79
C ASP A 263 -11.52 26.49 -22.47
N PHE A 264 -11.64 26.65 -23.78
CA PHE A 264 -10.68 27.41 -24.59
C PHE A 264 -10.77 28.92 -24.37
N GLU A 265 -11.97 29.43 -24.06
CA GLU A 265 -12.19 30.84 -23.78
C GLU A 265 -11.45 31.29 -22.53
N ASN A 266 -11.61 30.55 -21.43
CA ASN A 266 -10.95 30.83 -20.17
C ASN A 266 -9.61 30.09 -20.01
N ARG A 267 -9.17 29.35 -21.02
CA ARG A 267 -7.94 28.52 -21.01
C ARG A 267 -7.85 27.60 -19.79
N ARG A 268 -8.94 26.90 -19.48
CA ARG A 268 -9.04 26.00 -18.32
C ARG A 268 -9.16 24.56 -18.78
N LEU A 269 -8.41 23.68 -18.14
CA LEU A 269 -8.51 22.22 -18.32
C LEU A 269 -8.95 21.62 -17.00
N ARG A 270 -10.05 20.87 -17.03
CA ARG A 270 -10.60 20.13 -15.90
C ARG A 270 -10.12 18.68 -15.95
N VAL A 271 -9.56 18.19 -14.86
CA VAL A 271 -9.16 16.79 -14.71
C VAL A 271 -10.29 16.06 -14.00
N GLU A 272 -11.06 15.28 -14.76
CA GLU A 272 -12.28 14.63 -14.25
C GLU A 272 -12.11 13.12 -14.08
N ARG A 273 -11.28 12.48 -14.93
CA ARG A 273 -11.12 11.02 -15.00
C ARG A 273 -9.69 10.59 -15.18
N SER A 274 -9.46 9.31 -14.95
CA SER A 274 -8.16 8.67 -15.19
C SER A 274 -8.37 7.30 -15.83
N LEU A 275 -7.60 7.00 -16.87
CA LEU A 275 -7.58 5.68 -17.50
C LEU A 275 -6.56 4.78 -16.84
N SER A 276 -6.92 3.53 -16.65
CA SER A 276 -6.00 2.46 -16.27
C SER A 276 -6.09 1.31 -17.28
N ALA A 277 -4.94 0.69 -17.57
CA ALA A 277 -4.91 -0.55 -18.32
C ALA A 277 -5.25 -1.69 -17.36
N VAL A 278 -6.26 -2.47 -17.69
CA VAL A 278 -6.63 -3.69 -16.97
C VAL A 278 -6.03 -4.89 -17.70
N THR A 279 -5.94 -6.02 -17.03
CA THR A 279 -5.54 -7.30 -17.60
C THR A 279 -6.32 -7.58 -18.89
N ASN A 280 -5.67 -8.14 -19.90
CA ASN A 280 -6.23 -8.39 -21.24
C ASN A 280 -6.44 -7.15 -22.13
N GLY A 281 -5.71 -6.06 -21.88
CA GLY A 281 -5.72 -4.89 -22.78
C GLY A 281 -6.98 -4.03 -22.72
N LYS A 282 -7.94 -4.37 -21.87
CA LYS A 282 -9.13 -3.52 -21.65
C LYS A 282 -8.72 -2.23 -20.93
N ILE A 283 -9.25 -1.11 -21.38
CA ILE A 283 -9.07 0.18 -20.74
C ILE A 283 -10.24 0.38 -19.77
N GLN A 284 -9.91 0.63 -18.51
CA GLN A 284 -10.90 1.01 -17.53
C GLN A 284 -10.89 2.52 -17.35
N ILE A 285 -12.04 3.12 -17.50
CA ILE A 285 -12.27 4.54 -17.22
C ILE A 285 -12.76 4.64 -15.78
N GLY A 286 -11.98 5.29 -14.95
CA GLY A 286 -12.30 5.51 -13.53
C GLY A 286 -12.29 6.97 -13.19
N GLU A 287 -12.92 7.32 -12.06
CA GLU A 287 -12.73 8.63 -11.46
C GLU A 287 -11.30 8.80 -10.98
N THR A 288 -10.87 10.06 -10.82
CA THR A 288 -9.56 10.36 -10.23
C THR A 288 -9.40 9.67 -8.88
N LYS A 289 -8.17 9.27 -8.55
CA LYS A 289 -7.86 8.41 -7.37
C LYS A 289 -8.28 9.03 -6.03
N THR A 290 -8.35 10.37 -5.94
CA THR A 290 -8.69 11.11 -4.72
C THR A 290 -9.55 12.32 -5.08
N GLY A 291 -10.27 12.90 -4.11
CA GLY A 291 -11.01 14.15 -4.30
C GLY A 291 -10.12 15.30 -4.80
N ALA A 292 -8.87 15.37 -4.33
CA ALA A 292 -7.86 16.33 -4.83
C ALA A 292 -7.42 16.05 -6.29
N GLY A 293 -7.78 14.89 -6.84
CA GLY A 293 -7.53 14.56 -8.24
C GLY A 293 -8.42 15.34 -9.20
N LYS A 294 -9.66 15.68 -8.81
CA LYS A 294 -10.53 16.57 -9.57
C LYS A 294 -10.03 18.01 -9.36
N ARG A 295 -9.51 18.60 -10.39
CA ARG A 295 -8.88 19.92 -10.34
C ARG A 295 -8.97 20.62 -11.68
N THR A 296 -8.84 21.95 -11.64
CA THR A 296 -8.75 22.78 -12.84
C THR A 296 -7.33 23.34 -12.95
N ILE A 297 -6.75 23.25 -14.14
CA ILE A 297 -5.43 23.76 -14.50
C ILE A 297 -5.64 24.90 -15.51
N VAL A 298 -4.97 26.03 -15.31
CA VAL A 298 -4.94 27.10 -16.30
C VAL A 298 -3.88 26.75 -17.34
N LEU A 299 -4.26 26.72 -18.61
CA LEU A 299 -3.36 26.39 -19.70
C LEU A 299 -2.52 27.59 -20.13
N PRO A 300 -1.21 27.42 -20.38
CA PRO A 300 -0.42 28.43 -21.08
C PRO A 300 -1.05 28.77 -22.44
N PRO A 301 -0.97 30.02 -22.92
CA PRO A 301 -1.55 30.43 -24.21
C PRO A 301 -1.09 29.55 -25.38
N THR A 302 0.19 29.17 -25.39
CA THR A 302 0.79 28.31 -26.41
C THR A 302 0.15 26.92 -26.45
N LEU A 303 -0.12 26.33 -25.28
CA LEU A 303 -0.76 25.02 -25.19
C LEU A 303 -2.24 25.11 -25.56
N ALA A 304 -2.94 26.18 -25.15
CA ALA A 304 -4.33 26.37 -25.52
C ALA A 304 -4.50 26.51 -27.04
N ALA A 305 -3.61 27.26 -27.69
CA ALA A 305 -3.60 27.40 -29.17
C ALA A 305 -3.28 26.06 -29.88
N LEU A 306 -2.33 25.29 -29.37
CA LEU A 306 -1.97 23.97 -29.90
C LEU A 306 -3.17 23.01 -29.83
N LEU A 307 -3.84 22.96 -28.67
CA LEU A 307 -5.01 22.10 -28.49
C LEU A 307 -6.24 22.59 -29.28
N ALA A 308 -6.43 23.89 -29.47
CA ALA A 308 -7.48 24.45 -30.31
C ALA A 308 -7.28 24.01 -31.77
N LYS A 309 -6.08 24.15 -32.32
CA LYS A 309 -5.72 23.69 -33.66
C LYS A 309 -5.94 22.16 -33.81
N ARG A 310 -5.56 21.39 -32.78
CA ARG A 310 -5.82 19.94 -32.78
C ARG A 310 -7.30 19.60 -32.80
N LYS A 311 -8.14 20.40 -32.13
CA LYS A 311 -9.59 20.22 -32.06
C LYS A 311 -10.27 20.35 -33.43
N GLU A 312 -9.74 21.20 -34.32
CA GLU A 312 -10.27 21.35 -35.69
C GLU A 312 -10.28 20.04 -36.46
N ASN A 313 -9.35 19.13 -36.15
CA ASN A 313 -9.22 17.81 -36.73
C ASN A 313 -9.67 16.67 -35.80
N ALA A 314 -10.55 16.97 -34.83
CA ALA A 314 -11.00 15.98 -33.85
C ALA A 314 -11.89 14.92 -34.51
N LEU A 315 -11.55 13.65 -34.35
CA LEU A 315 -12.32 12.52 -34.89
C LEU A 315 -13.41 12.02 -33.93
N ASN A 316 -13.28 12.33 -32.64
CA ASN A 316 -14.16 11.85 -31.58
C ASN A 316 -14.09 12.75 -30.34
N GLU A 317 -14.66 12.30 -29.23
CA GLU A 317 -14.69 13.07 -27.95
C GLU A 317 -13.32 13.17 -27.22
N TRP A 318 -12.32 12.33 -27.56
CA TRP A 318 -11.04 12.23 -26.88
C TRP A 318 -10.04 13.24 -27.46
N VAL A 319 -9.35 13.98 -26.58
CA VAL A 319 -8.26 14.87 -27.01
C VAL A 319 -7.12 14.06 -27.62
N PHE A 320 -6.82 12.91 -26.99
CA PHE A 320 -5.82 11.96 -27.44
C PHE A 320 -6.47 10.59 -27.59
N TYR A 321 -6.55 10.13 -28.81
CA TYR A 321 -7.12 8.83 -29.16
C TYR A 321 -6.04 7.82 -29.51
N ASN A 322 -6.39 6.55 -29.54
CA ASN A 322 -5.50 5.46 -29.94
C ASN A 322 -5.23 5.54 -31.46
N PRO A 323 -3.95 5.68 -31.91
CA PRO A 323 -3.65 5.76 -33.34
C PRO A 323 -4.09 4.55 -34.15
N CYS A 324 -4.16 3.36 -33.54
CA CYS A 324 -4.61 2.14 -34.21
C CYS A 324 -6.14 1.97 -34.25
N ASN A 325 -6.87 2.68 -33.34
CA ASN A 325 -8.33 2.66 -33.31
C ASN A 325 -8.83 4.01 -32.77
N PRO A 326 -9.12 4.97 -33.66
CA PRO A 326 -9.51 6.32 -33.27
C PRO A 326 -10.76 6.41 -32.37
N ASN A 327 -11.63 5.39 -32.38
CA ASN A 327 -12.81 5.38 -31.50
C ASN A 327 -12.50 5.14 -30.04
N LEU A 328 -11.25 4.76 -29.71
CA LEU A 328 -10.80 4.50 -28.34
C LEU A 328 -9.88 5.61 -27.85
N PRO A 329 -9.87 5.88 -26.53
CA PRO A 329 -8.91 6.79 -25.94
C PRO A 329 -7.47 6.26 -26.07
N MET A 330 -6.50 7.13 -25.87
CA MET A 330 -5.08 6.75 -25.84
C MET A 330 -4.83 5.66 -24.79
N ASN A 331 -4.20 4.57 -25.23
CA ASN A 331 -3.83 3.48 -24.31
C ASN A 331 -2.64 3.90 -23.43
N PRO A 332 -2.78 3.89 -22.08
CA PRO A 332 -1.69 4.24 -21.19
C PRO A 332 -0.43 3.37 -21.36
N ALA A 333 -0.57 2.10 -21.78
CA ALA A 333 0.56 1.24 -22.05
C ALA A 333 1.31 1.66 -23.33
N ALA A 334 0.57 2.03 -24.38
CA ALA A 334 1.15 2.54 -25.63
C ALA A 334 1.91 3.86 -25.38
N ALA A 335 1.34 4.77 -24.58
CA ALA A 335 2.00 6.01 -24.19
C ALA A 335 3.33 5.75 -23.45
N TYR A 336 3.36 4.77 -22.55
CA TYR A 336 4.57 4.36 -21.88
C TYR A 336 5.64 3.82 -22.84
N GLN A 337 5.24 2.94 -23.77
CA GLN A 337 6.15 2.36 -24.76
C GLN A 337 6.71 3.44 -25.70
N LYS A 338 5.85 4.36 -26.15
CA LYS A 338 6.26 5.46 -27.04
C LYS A 338 7.26 6.39 -26.36
N LEU A 339 7.06 6.73 -25.07
CA LEU A 339 8.03 7.51 -24.31
C LEU A 339 9.43 6.85 -24.36
N HIS A 340 9.52 5.55 -24.12
CA HIS A 340 10.80 4.85 -24.15
C HIS A 340 11.42 4.81 -25.54
N THR A 341 10.61 4.71 -26.59
CA THR A 341 11.11 4.81 -27.97
C THR A 341 11.72 6.18 -28.24
N ILE A 342 11.02 7.25 -27.84
CA ILE A 342 11.49 8.64 -28.02
C ILE A 342 12.77 8.88 -27.22
N LEU A 343 12.82 8.50 -25.95
CA LEU A 343 14.01 8.64 -25.11
C LEU A 343 15.20 7.90 -25.68
N LYS A 344 15.00 6.68 -26.19
CA LYS A 344 16.08 5.90 -26.82
C LYS A 344 16.60 6.60 -28.08
N ASN A 345 15.70 7.08 -28.96
CA ASN A 345 16.09 7.74 -30.20
C ASN A 345 16.73 9.12 -29.96
N ALA A 346 16.38 9.77 -28.86
CA ALA A 346 17.02 10.99 -28.41
C ALA A 346 18.31 10.74 -27.60
N GLU A 347 18.73 9.48 -27.42
CA GLU A 347 19.88 9.11 -26.55
C GLU A 347 19.79 9.73 -25.15
N LEU A 348 18.58 9.77 -24.60
CA LEU A 348 18.30 10.29 -23.27
C LEU A 348 18.19 9.15 -22.22
N PRO A 349 18.42 9.47 -20.94
CA PRO A 349 18.25 8.50 -19.87
C PRO A 349 16.84 7.88 -19.88
N ARG A 350 16.75 6.60 -19.56
CA ARG A 350 15.46 5.93 -19.44
C ARG A 350 14.78 6.36 -18.16
N ILE A 351 13.74 7.19 -18.26
CA ILE A 351 12.91 7.63 -17.17
C ILE A 351 11.53 6.97 -17.21
N ARG A 352 10.82 6.96 -16.09
CA ARG A 352 9.43 6.49 -16.03
C ARG A 352 8.49 7.57 -16.56
N PHE A 353 7.31 7.19 -17.02
CA PHE A 353 6.31 8.20 -17.46
C PHE A 353 6.00 9.24 -16.37
N HIS A 354 5.94 8.81 -15.11
CA HIS A 354 5.71 9.71 -13.99
C HIS A 354 6.86 10.68 -13.74
N ASP A 355 8.05 10.38 -14.22
CA ASP A 355 9.21 11.27 -14.10
C ASP A 355 9.13 12.48 -15.05
N LEU A 356 8.33 12.45 -16.13
CA LEU A 356 7.98 13.65 -16.91
C LEU A 356 7.21 14.67 -16.05
N ARG A 357 6.26 14.18 -15.25
CA ARG A 357 5.55 15.04 -14.29
C ARG A 357 6.49 15.57 -13.21
N HIS A 358 7.48 14.79 -12.77
CA HIS A 358 8.54 15.26 -11.88
C HIS A 358 9.40 16.31 -12.56
N THR A 359 9.72 16.15 -13.84
CA THR A 359 10.41 17.13 -14.67
C THR A 359 9.64 18.43 -14.72
N PHE A 360 8.33 18.40 -15.10
CA PHE A 360 7.46 19.58 -15.04
C PHE A 360 7.51 20.29 -13.69
N ALA A 361 7.34 19.53 -12.60
CA ALA A 361 7.32 20.13 -11.26
C ALA A 361 8.66 20.78 -10.87
N THR A 362 9.79 20.15 -11.22
CA THR A 362 11.13 20.69 -10.95
C THR A 362 11.37 21.98 -11.73
N HIS A 363 11.02 22.02 -13.03
CA HIS A 363 11.17 23.21 -13.86
C HIS A 363 10.21 24.34 -13.43
N ALA A 364 8.97 24.01 -13.07
CA ALA A 364 8.02 24.99 -12.52
C ALA A 364 8.53 25.62 -11.22
N THR A 365 9.11 24.81 -10.32
CA THR A 365 9.70 25.30 -9.07
C THR A 365 10.94 26.16 -9.35
N LYS A 366 11.81 25.77 -10.26
CA LYS A 366 12.94 26.60 -10.73
C LYS A 366 12.46 27.94 -11.32
N GLY A 367 11.34 27.91 -12.06
CA GLY A 367 10.68 29.12 -12.61
C GLY A 367 9.95 29.99 -11.60
N GLY A 368 9.98 29.64 -10.30
CA GLY A 368 9.42 30.45 -9.22
C GLY A 368 7.94 30.17 -8.89
N VAL A 369 7.35 29.10 -9.41
CA VAL A 369 5.99 28.70 -9.02
C VAL A 369 6.01 28.25 -7.56
N ASP A 370 5.15 28.84 -6.73
CA ASP A 370 5.09 28.50 -5.31
C ASP A 370 4.60 27.06 -5.09
N PRO A 371 5.09 26.38 -4.05
CA PRO A 371 4.79 24.97 -3.81
C PRO A 371 3.31 24.65 -3.60
N LYS A 372 2.52 25.59 -3.06
CA LYS A 372 1.09 25.39 -2.83
C LYS A 372 0.32 25.41 -4.15
N THR A 373 0.60 26.38 -5.01
CA THR A 373 0.06 26.45 -6.38
C THR A 373 0.47 25.21 -7.18
N LEU A 374 1.74 24.83 -7.13
CA LEU A 374 2.24 23.63 -7.81
C LEU A 374 1.53 22.35 -7.30
N SER A 375 1.34 22.23 -5.99
CA SER A 375 0.58 21.11 -5.38
C SER A 375 -0.86 21.07 -5.89
N GLY A 376 -1.50 22.25 -6.06
CA GLY A 376 -2.84 22.36 -6.65
C GLY A 376 -2.87 21.91 -8.11
N ILE A 377 -1.94 22.37 -8.94
CA ILE A 377 -1.80 21.99 -10.36
C ILE A 377 -1.60 20.47 -10.46
N LEU A 378 -0.73 19.91 -9.65
CA LEU A 378 -0.42 18.48 -9.64
C LEU A 378 -1.55 17.63 -9.00
N GLY A 379 -2.41 18.20 -8.16
CA GLY A 379 -3.44 17.46 -7.42
C GLY A 379 -2.83 16.49 -6.42
N HIS A 380 -1.88 16.99 -5.60
CA HIS A 380 -1.37 16.27 -4.45
C HIS A 380 -2.30 16.49 -3.25
N THR A 381 -2.63 15.42 -2.53
CA THR A 381 -3.47 15.50 -1.32
C THR A 381 -2.77 16.18 -0.16
N ASN A 382 -1.43 16.20 -0.16
CA ASN A 382 -0.61 16.82 0.85
C ASN A 382 0.48 17.69 0.19
N ALA A 383 0.49 18.99 0.49
CA ALA A 383 1.49 19.93 0.00
C ALA A 383 2.91 19.62 0.51
N SER A 384 3.04 18.98 1.69
CA SER A 384 4.34 18.52 2.22
C SER A 384 5.06 17.61 1.23
N PHE A 385 4.32 16.76 0.50
CA PHE A 385 4.93 15.90 -0.53
C PHE A 385 5.57 16.72 -1.67
N THR A 386 4.97 17.85 -2.05
CA THR A 386 5.53 18.77 -3.06
C THR A 386 6.76 19.46 -2.50
N LEU A 387 6.69 19.93 -1.25
CA LEU A 387 7.82 20.55 -0.56
C LEU A 387 8.99 19.57 -0.44
N ASP A 388 8.80 18.43 0.15
CA ASP A 388 9.85 17.41 0.35
C ASP A 388 10.48 16.90 -0.96
N THR A 389 9.71 16.98 -2.05
CA THR A 389 10.12 16.43 -3.33
C THR A 389 10.86 17.42 -4.22
N TYR A 390 10.46 18.67 -4.22
CA TYR A 390 10.89 19.66 -5.24
C TYR A 390 11.59 20.89 -4.64
N THR A 391 11.57 21.10 -3.34
CA THR A 391 12.24 22.23 -2.69
C THR A 391 13.65 21.89 -2.20
N HIS A 392 14.48 21.34 -3.06
CA HIS A 392 15.91 21.50 -2.83
C HIS A 392 16.26 22.96 -3.15
N VAL A 393 16.45 23.75 -2.09
CA VAL A 393 16.82 25.17 -2.22
C VAL A 393 18.13 25.26 -3.01
N THR A 394 18.05 25.64 -4.29
CA THR A 394 19.22 25.90 -5.10
C THR A 394 19.79 27.28 -4.73
N GLY A 395 21.11 27.46 -4.92
CA GLY A 395 21.75 28.79 -4.70
C GLY A 395 21.09 29.90 -5.51
N ASP A 396 20.51 29.58 -6.67
CA ASP A 396 19.81 30.55 -7.51
C ASP A 396 18.43 30.92 -6.95
N MET A 397 17.72 30.00 -6.29
CA MET A 397 16.48 30.31 -5.57
C MET A 397 16.75 31.27 -4.40
N GLN A 398 17.87 31.12 -3.69
CA GLN A 398 18.28 32.04 -2.63
C GLN A 398 18.62 33.44 -3.19
N LYS A 399 19.34 33.49 -4.32
CA LYS A 399 19.64 34.77 -4.99
C LYS A 399 18.37 35.48 -5.45
N ASN A 400 17.43 34.75 -6.05
CA ASN A 400 16.14 35.29 -6.49
C ASN A 400 15.31 35.79 -5.30
N ALA A 401 15.24 35.04 -4.21
CA ALA A 401 14.57 35.46 -2.99
C ALA A 401 15.22 36.74 -2.41
N ALA A 402 16.55 36.80 -2.36
CA ALA A 402 17.29 37.97 -1.90
C ALA A 402 17.02 39.20 -2.82
N ALA A 403 16.94 39.01 -4.14
CA ALA A 403 16.63 40.10 -5.09
C ALA A 403 15.20 40.61 -4.90
N ILE A 404 14.22 39.72 -4.68
CA ILE A 404 12.82 40.09 -4.41
C ILE A 404 12.72 40.92 -3.11
N VAL A 405 13.33 40.43 -2.03
CA VAL A 405 13.36 41.12 -0.73
C VAL A 405 14.09 42.47 -0.84
N GLY A 406 15.22 42.50 -1.55
CA GLY A 406 15.95 43.74 -1.81
C GLY A 406 15.15 44.76 -2.64
N GLY A 407 14.34 44.28 -3.61
CA GLY A 407 13.42 45.11 -4.39
C GLY A 407 12.27 45.73 -3.57
N MET A 408 11.73 44.94 -2.60
CA MET A 408 10.70 45.45 -1.67
C MET A 408 11.22 46.62 -0.82
N VAL A 409 12.43 46.48 -0.29
CA VAL A 409 13.05 47.54 0.55
C VAL A 409 13.36 48.79 -0.25
N LYS A 410 13.75 48.68 -1.53
CA LYS A 410 13.93 49.79 -2.44
C LYS A 410 12.61 50.54 -2.73
N LYS A 411 11.51 49.81 -2.93
CA LYS A 411 10.19 50.42 -3.15
C LYS A 411 9.71 51.21 -1.93
N LEU A 412 9.90 50.68 -0.72
CA LEU A 412 9.52 51.33 0.54
C LEU A 412 10.36 52.59 0.85
N LYS A 413 11.60 52.71 0.34
CA LYS A 413 12.46 53.89 0.54
C LYS A 413 12.27 54.98 -0.52
N LEU A 414 11.59 54.72 -1.61
CA LEU A 414 11.31 55.70 -2.69
C LEU A 414 9.92 56.34 -2.56
N GLU A 415 9.10 55.90 -1.59
CA GLU A 415 7.80 56.51 -1.27
C GLU A 415 7.93 57.51 -0.11
N ASP A 416 9.12 57.64 0.51
CA ASP A 416 9.40 58.63 1.61
C ASP A 416 10.33 59.77 1.18
N GLU A 417 10.62 59.96 -0.12
CA GLU A 417 11.25 61.15 -0.75
C GLU A 417 10.27 61.81 -1.73
#